data_32409e72cb949cf5b189012b807b9c6c
#
_entry.id   32409e72cb949cf5b189012b807b9c6c
#
_cell.length_a   1.000
_cell.length_b   1.000
_cell.length_c   1.000
_cell.angle_alpha   90.00
_cell.angle_beta   90.00
_cell.angle_gamma   90.00
#
_symmetry.space_group_name_H-M   'P 1'
#
loop_
_entity.id
_entity.type
_entity.pdbx_description
1 polymer ?
#
loop_
_entity_poly.entity_id
_entity_poly.type
_entity_poly.pdbx_seq_one_letter_code
_entity_poly.pdbx_strand_id
1 'polypeptide(L)'
;MIFVIDDDEIMAGCIADAIPRDTEIFLNAIDAMDKITEGVVPEMIFLDILLDGPDGFTFLNELVSYSDTAKIPVVIVTSLDLNCDDLGAYGVIGVLKKEEMTPEDVRGYVEQYQK
;
A
#
# COMPACT_ATOMS: atom_id res chain seq x y z
N MET A 1 -2.54 -12.26 2.71
CA MET A 1 -1.24 -11.59 2.50
C MET A 1 -1.41 -10.11 2.25
N ILE A 2 -0.58 -9.29 2.86
CA ILE A 2 -0.60 -7.83 2.71
C ILE A 2 0.70 -7.41 2.02
N PHE A 3 0.60 -6.54 1.02
CA PHE A 3 1.79 -6.02 0.33
C PHE A 3 2.23 -4.70 0.97
N VAL A 4 3.54 -4.55 1.12
CA VAL A 4 4.17 -3.29 1.54
C VAL A 4 5.11 -2.87 0.41
N ILE A 5 4.83 -1.73 -0.21
CA ILE A 5 5.59 -1.23 -1.36
C ILE A 5 6.26 0.08 -0.95
N ASP A 6 7.57 0.05 -0.76
CA ASP A 6 8.36 1.21 -0.33
C ASP A 6 9.81 0.94 -0.73
N ASP A 7 10.46 1.90 -1.38
CA ASP A 7 11.86 1.76 -1.81
C ASP A 7 12.85 1.89 -0.64
N ASP A 8 12.39 2.32 0.53
CA ASP A 8 13.17 2.36 1.75
C ASP A 8 12.96 1.05 2.53
N GLU A 9 13.95 0.17 2.51
CA GLU A 9 13.87 -1.15 3.17
C GLU A 9 13.60 -1.04 4.66
N ILE A 10 14.15 -0.03 5.33
CA ILE A 10 13.98 0.16 6.78
C ILE A 10 12.53 0.52 7.07
N MET A 11 11.97 1.46 6.33
CA MET A 11 10.57 1.85 6.49
C MET A 11 9.63 0.69 6.17
N ALA A 12 9.89 -0.03 5.08
CA ALA A 12 9.08 -1.19 4.69
C ALA A 12 9.09 -2.26 5.80
N GLY A 13 10.25 -2.51 6.40
CA GLY A 13 10.38 -3.45 7.51
C GLY A 13 9.60 -3.00 8.74
N CYS A 14 9.63 -1.72 9.05
CA CYS A 14 8.87 -1.17 10.18
C CYS A 14 7.35 -1.34 9.96
N ILE A 15 6.88 -1.10 8.76
CA ILE A 15 5.46 -1.28 8.43
C ILE A 15 5.09 -2.76 8.53
N ALA A 16 5.89 -3.62 7.93
CA ALA A 16 5.64 -5.08 7.95
C ALA A 16 5.61 -5.64 9.37
N ASP A 17 6.53 -5.18 10.23
CA ASP A 17 6.60 -5.63 11.63
C ASP A 17 5.34 -5.24 12.42
N ALA A 18 4.68 -4.15 12.04
CA ALA A 18 3.45 -3.71 12.69
C ALA A 18 2.22 -4.48 12.23
N ILE A 19 2.31 -5.22 11.13
CA ILE A 19 1.17 -5.94 10.56
C ILE A 19 1.11 -7.35 11.15
N PRO A 20 0.00 -7.72 11.85
CA PRO A 20 -0.12 -9.06 12.46
C PRO A 20 -0.58 -10.12 11.46
N ARG A 21 -0.08 -10.09 10.24
CA ARG A 21 -0.43 -10.99 9.15
C ARG A 21 0.77 -11.21 8.25
N ASP A 22 0.67 -12.19 7.36
CA ASP A 22 1.69 -12.42 6.35
C ASP A 22 1.82 -11.20 5.46
N THR A 23 3.06 -10.75 5.27
CA THR A 23 3.38 -9.61 4.43
C THR A 23 4.43 -9.97 3.41
N GLU A 24 4.42 -9.27 2.28
CA GLU A 24 5.49 -9.32 1.30
C GLU A 24 5.91 -7.88 1.00
N ILE A 25 7.22 -7.64 1.04
CA ILE A 25 7.80 -6.32 0.81
C ILE A 25 8.29 -6.23 -0.63
N PHE A 26 7.94 -5.14 -1.30
CA PHE A 26 8.43 -4.80 -2.63
C PHE A 26 9.11 -3.45 -2.57
N LEU A 27 10.28 -3.34 -3.19
CA LEU A 27 11.03 -2.08 -3.20
C LEU A 27 10.69 -1.21 -4.40
N ASN A 28 9.78 -1.67 -5.27
CA ASN A 28 9.29 -0.92 -6.41
C ASN A 28 7.91 -1.44 -6.83
N ALA A 29 7.21 -0.64 -7.62
CA ALA A 29 5.85 -0.97 -8.05
C ALA A 29 5.82 -2.07 -9.11
N ILE A 30 6.86 -2.20 -9.91
CA ILE A 30 6.91 -3.19 -10.99
C ILE A 30 6.87 -4.61 -10.42
N ASP A 31 7.69 -4.88 -9.41
CA ASP A 31 7.75 -6.21 -8.80
C ASP A 31 6.43 -6.58 -8.14
N ALA A 32 5.76 -5.60 -7.51
CA ALA A 32 4.46 -5.81 -6.90
C ALA A 32 3.40 -6.14 -7.97
N MET A 33 3.40 -5.40 -9.08
CA MET A 33 2.45 -5.63 -10.16
C MET A 33 2.69 -6.99 -10.82
N ASP A 34 3.95 -7.39 -10.97
CA ASP A 34 4.28 -8.71 -11.52
C ASP A 34 3.69 -9.84 -10.66
N LYS A 35 3.75 -9.72 -9.34
CA LYS A 35 3.13 -10.69 -8.44
C LYS A 35 1.62 -10.75 -8.62
N ILE A 36 0.99 -9.60 -8.76
CA ILE A 36 -0.46 -9.54 -8.97
C ILE A 36 -0.85 -10.20 -10.29
N THR A 37 -0.09 -9.95 -11.36
CA THR A 37 -0.35 -10.60 -12.66
C THR A 37 -0.11 -12.10 -12.62
N GLU A 38 0.75 -12.58 -11.73
CA GLU A 38 0.95 -14.02 -11.52
C GLU A 38 -0.20 -14.68 -10.76
N GLY A 39 -1.16 -13.90 -10.28
CA GLY A 39 -2.34 -14.41 -9.59
C GLY A 39 -2.33 -14.22 -8.09
N VAL A 40 -1.30 -13.58 -7.53
CA VAL A 40 -1.23 -13.30 -6.09
C VAL A 40 -1.92 -11.96 -5.82
N VAL A 41 -3.15 -12.01 -5.32
CA VAL A 41 -3.94 -10.80 -5.04
C VAL A 41 -3.88 -10.54 -3.53
N PRO A 42 -3.29 -9.42 -3.10
CA PRO A 42 -3.21 -9.11 -1.67
C PRO A 42 -4.56 -8.66 -1.13
N GLU A 43 -4.76 -8.82 0.17
CA GLU A 43 -5.98 -8.35 0.83
C GLU A 43 -5.92 -6.86 1.16
N MET A 44 -4.72 -6.26 1.17
CA MET A 44 -4.49 -4.84 1.44
C MET A 44 -3.09 -4.46 0.96
N ILE A 45 -2.88 -3.19 0.62
CA ILE A 45 -1.58 -2.68 0.19
C ILE A 45 -1.24 -1.43 1.00
N PHE A 46 -0.03 -1.39 1.56
CA PHE A 46 0.57 -0.17 2.09
C PHE A 46 1.56 0.32 1.05
N LEU A 47 1.32 1.50 0.51
CA LEU A 47 2.01 2.01 -0.68
C LEU A 47 2.66 3.36 -0.42
N ASP A 48 3.98 3.45 -0.65
CA ASP A 48 4.66 4.73 -0.73
C ASP A 48 4.39 5.35 -2.11
N ILE A 49 3.95 6.60 -2.12
CA ILE A 49 3.61 7.28 -3.36
C ILE A 49 4.87 7.79 -4.08
N LEU A 50 5.96 8.03 -3.34
CA LEU A 50 7.21 8.55 -3.89
C LEU A 50 8.23 7.42 -4.10
N LEU A 51 7.97 6.58 -5.10
CA LEU A 51 8.85 5.47 -5.45
C LEU A 51 9.83 5.87 -6.54
N ASP A 52 11.01 5.25 -6.54
CA ASP A 52 11.92 5.31 -7.68
C ASP A 52 11.31 4.54 -8.86
N GLY A 53 11.44 5.09 -10.07
CA GLY A 53 10.85 4.49 -11.26
C GLY A 53 9.36 4.83 -11.37
N PRO A 54 8.50 3.88 -11.80
CA PRO A 54 7.06 4.13 -11.84
C PRO A 54 6.56 4.48 -10.45
N ASP A 55 5.91 5.63 -10.31
CA ASP A 55 5.48 6.12 -9.00
C ASP A 55 4.21 5.43 -8.52
N GLY A 56 3.82 5.74 -7.27
CA GLY A 56 2.64 5.15 -6.66
C GLY A 56 1.35 5.49 -7.38
N PHE A 57 1.26 6.66 -8.01
CA PHE A 57 0.06 7.03 -8.77
C PHE A 57 -0.12 6.15 -10.00
N THR A 58 0.98 5.82 -10.70
CA THR A 58 0.94 4.90 -11.84
C THR A 58 0.44 3.52 -11.38
N PHE A 59 0.96 3.05 -10.26
CA PHE A 59 0.54 1.77 -9.67
C PHE A 59 -0.95 1.78 -9.33
N LEU A 60 -1.45 2.86 -8.71
CA LEU A 60 -2.87 3.00 -8.38
C LEU A 60 -3.75 2.96 -9.62
N ASN A 61 -3.35 3.66 -10.68
CA ASN A 61 -4.08 3.65 -11.95
C ASN A 61 -4.20 2.24 -12.53
N GLU A 62 -3.14 1.46 -12.43
CA GLU A 62 -3.17 0.08 -12.90
C GLU A 62 -4.08 -0.80 -12.07
N LEU A 63 -4.09 -0.61 -10.74
CA LEU A 63 -4.96 -1.39 -9.86
C LEU A 63 -6.44 -1.19 -10.21
N VAL A 64 -6.86 0.05 -10.43
CA VAL A 64 -8.28 0.33 -10.71
C VAL A 64 -8.68 -0.03 -12.14
N SER A 65 -7.71 -0.31 -13.01
CA SER A 65 -7.97 -0.72 -14.40
C SER A 65 -8.50 -2.14 -14.52
N TYR A 66 -8.33 -2.98 -13.49
CA TYR A 66 -8.75 -4.38 -13.49
C TYR A 66 -9.76 -4.63 -12.40
N SER A 67 -10.83 -5.34 -12.72
CA SER A 67 -11.94 -5.55 -11.78
C SER A 67 -11.54 -6.34 -10.54
N ASP A 68 -10.60 -7.27 -10.66
CA ASP A 68 -10.14 -8.09 -9.53
C ASP A 68 -9.18 -7.35 -8.59
N THR A 69 -8.54 -6.26 -9.05
CA THR A 69 -7.62 -5.47 -8.21
C THR A 69 -8.22 -4.13 -7.77
N ALA A 70 -9.27 -3.65 -8.45
CA ALA A 70 -9.88 -2.36 -8.16
C ALA A 70 -10.49 -2.29 -6.74
N LYS A 71 -10.75 -3.43 -6.13
CA LYS A 71 -11.37 -3.52 -4.80
C LYS A 71 -10.36 -3.65 -3.66
N ILE A 72 -9.06 -3.77 -3.98
CA ILE A 72 -8.03 -3.91 -2.95
C ILE A 72 -7.93 -2.59 -2.17
N PRO A 73 -8.10 -2.60 -0.84
CA PRO A 73 -7.92 -1.38 -0.04
C PRO A 73 -6.43 -0.99 0.01
N VAL A 74 -6.16 0.28 -0.24
CA VAL A 74 -4.81 0.82 -0.26
C VAL A 74 -4.65 1.89 0.80
N VAL A 75 -3.60 1.78 1.62
CA VAL A 75 -3.20 2.82 2.56
C VAL A 75 -1.92 3.45 2.01
N ILE A 76 -1.96 4.75 1.77
CA ILE A 76 -0.80 5.51 1.31
C ILE A 76 0.07 5.83 2.52
N VAL A 77 1.38 5.58 2.39
CA VAL A 77 2.38 5.96 3.40
C VAL A 77 3.35 6.92 2.74
N THR A 78 3.35 8.18 3.16
CA THR A 78 4.10 9.22 2.45
C THR A 78 4.53 10.33 3.40
N SER A 79 5.56 11.09 3.02
CA SER A 79 5.92 12.33 3.69
C SER A 79 5.24 13.55 3.11
N LEU A 80 4.45 13.39 2.05
CA LEU A 80 3.67 14.48 1.45
C LEU A 80 2.35 14.69 2.19
N ASP A 81 1.84 15.92 2.13
CA ASP A 81 0.48 16.21 2.56
C ASP A 81 -0.48 15.87 1.42
N LEU A 82 -1.22 14.80 1.56
CA LEU A 82 -2.19 14.36 0.57
C LEU A 82 -3.59 14.32 1.19
N ASN A 83 -4.59 14.68 0.39
CA ASN A 83 -5.97 14.58 0.80
C ASN A 83 -6.53 13.22 0.37
N CYS A 84 -6.89 12.40 1.35
CA CYS A 84 -7.47 11.08 1.13
C CYS A 84 -8.74 11.13 0.26
N ASP A 85 -9.54 12.19 0.39
CA ASP A 85 -10.78 12.34 -0.39
C ASP A 85 -10.52 12.39 -1.89
N ASP A 86 -9.41 12.97 -2.30
CA ASP A 86 -9.04 13.06 -3.72
C ASP A 86 -8.59 11.71 -4.28
N LEU A 87 -8.24 10.78 -3.41
CA LEU A 87 -7.68 9.47 -3.80
C LEU A 87 -8.68 8.32 -3.65
N GLY A 88 -9.87 8.60 -3.16
CA GLY A 88 -10.88 7.56 -2.93
C GLY A 88 -11.25 6.75 -4.16
N ALA A 89 -11.23 7.37 -5.34
CA ALA A 89 -11.52 6.72 -6.61
C ALA A 89 -10.49 5.63 -6.97
N TYR A 90 -9.31 5.66 -6.35
CA TYR A 90 -8.25 4.67 -6.57
C TYR A 90 -8.24 3.56 -5.52
N GLY A 91 -9.29 3.44 -4.70
CA GLY A 91 -9.33 2.43 -3.64
C GLY A 91 -8.54 2.81 -2.39
N VAL A 92 -8.08 4.05 -2.29
CA VAL A 92 -7.34 4.52 -1.12
C VAL A 92 -8.29 4.73 0.04
N ILE A 93 -8.01 4.05 1.16
CA ILE A 93 -8.83 4.11 2.38
C ILE A 93 -8.22 5.01 3.45
N GLY A 94 -6.97 5.40 3.30
CA GLY A 94 -6.32 6.29 4.26
C GLY A 94 -4.94 6.69 3.80
N VAL A 95 -4.42 7.74 4.45
CA VAL A 95 -3.07 8.26 4.20
C VAL A 95 -2.37 8.38 5.55
N LEU A 96 -1.20 7.75 5.66
CA LEU A 96 -0.35 7.87 6.84
C LEU A 96 0.88 8.70 6.50
N LYS A 97 1.16 9.68 7.33
CA LYS A 97 2.35 10.51 7.18
C LYS A 97 3.52 9.82 7.86
N LYS A 98 4.63 9.66 7.14
CA LYS A 98 5.81 8.91 7.64
C LYS A 98 6.33 9.44 8.98
N GLU A 99 6.29 10.77 9.17
CA GLU A 99 6.80 11.41 10.39
C GLU A 99 5.88 11.20 11.60
N GLU A 100 4.62 10.90 11.37
CA GLU A 100 3.60 10.81 12.44
C GLU A 100 3.07 9.40 12.64
N MET A 101 3.37 8.50 11.71
CA MET A 101 2.85 7.13 11.71
C MET A 101 3.36 6.32 12.90
N THR A 102 2.44 5.60 13.55
CA THR A 102 2.76 4.69 14.64
C THR A 102 2.41 3.26 14.24
N PRO A 103 2.97 2.23 14.92
CA PRO A 103 2.56 0.84 14.67
C PRO A 103 1.06 0.61 14.90
N GLU A 104 0.46 1.34 15.84
CA GLU A 104 -0.98 1.25 16.12
C GLU A 104 -1.81 1.75 14.93
N ASP A 105 -1.35 2.78 14.23
CA ASP A 105 -2.02 3.30 13.04
C ASP A 105 -2.07 2.22 11.96
N VAL A 106 -0.96 1.54 11.73
CA VAL A 106 -0.86 0.46 10.74
C VAL A 106 -1.80 -0.68 11.12
N ARG A 107 -1.73 -1.14 12.36
CA ARG A 107 -2.59 -2.23 12.85
C ARG A 107 -4.06 -1.86 12.79
N GLY A 108 -4.39 -0.61 13.07
CA GLY A 108 -5.77 -0.11 13.02
C GLY A 108 -6.40 -0.29 11.65
N TYR A 109 -5.67 0.03 10.59
CA TYR A 109 -6.16 -0.20 9.23
C TYR A 109 -6.33 -1.67 8.92
N VAL A 110 -5.37 -2.50 9.31
CA VAL A 110 -5.44 -3.94 9.07
C VAL A 110 -6.66 -4.55 9.77
N GLU A 111 -6.88 -4.19 11.03
CA GLU A 111 -8.01 -4.71 11.81
C GLU A 111 -9.35 -4.24 11.27
N GLN A 112 -9.43 -2.98 10.84
CA GLN A 112 -10.66 -2.38 10.34
C GLN A 112 -11.15 -3.07 9.06
N TYR A 113 -10.24 -3.51 8.20
CA TYR A 113 -10.55 -4.12 6.91
C TYR A 113 -10.33 -5.63 6.90
N GLN A 114 -10.06 -6.19 8.05
CA GLN A 114 -9.95 -7.63 8.21
C GLN A 114 -11.35 -8.26 8.30
N LYS A 115 -11.56 -9.31 7.53
CA LYS A 115 -12.78 -10.11 7.61
C LYS A 115 -12.46 -11.53 8.03
#